data_dc3d7d132a28cadba2ac65ed15dd4226
#
_entry.id   dc3d7d132a28cadba2ac65ed15dd4226
#
_cell.length_a   1.000
_cell.length_b   1.000
_cell.length_c   1.000
_cell.angle_alpha   90.00
_cell.angle_beta   90.00
_cell.angle_gamma   90.00
#
_symmetry.space_group_name_H-M   'P 1'
#
loop_
_entity.id
_entity.type
_entity.pdbx_description
1 polymer ?
#
loop_
_entity_poly.entity_id
_entity_poly.type
_entity_poly.pdbx_seq_one_letter_code
_entity_poly.pdbx_strand_id
1 'polypeptide(L)'
;MTQQLSRRRVTILGLTLGIFVLGMVSDVLAGGLMGHGRRHHLRDFRGHHGQGFAGKGFCPQIRATAQAPDDISEKPNPLEPSREVVDAGESLYQGDVQPVACKICHGVNGNGLGIMAQGLNPSPRNFGCRETMQEVSDGQLFWIIRNGSPGTGMPAFKSLNDQEIWQIIHYLRKFSQHQKK
;
A
#
# COMPACT_ATOMS: atom_id res chain seq x y z
N MET A 1 34.20 -44.56 9.25
CA MET A 1 34.62 -43.92 7.98
C MET A 1 34.20 -42.46 8.05
N THR A 2 35.16 -41.62 8.41
CA THR A 2 35.04 -40.18 8.68
C THR A 2 35.36 -39.43 7.40
N GLN A 3 34.45 -38.62 6.87
CA GLN A 3 34.78 -37.68 5.80
C GLN A 3 34.86 -36.26 6.35
N GLN A 4 36.03 -35.68 6.27
CA GLN A 4 36.40 -34.32 6.61
C GLN A 4 35.86 -33.34 5.56
N LEU A 5 35.14 -32.30 5.97
CA LEU A 5 34.76 -31.15 5.16
C LEU A 5 35.89 -30.11 5.19
N SER A 6 36.52 -29.94 4.05
CA SER A 6 37.54 -28.92 3.76
C SER A 6 36.91 -27.50 3.73
N ARG A 7 37.34 -26.64 4.64
CA ARG A 7 37.04 -25.21 4.62
C ARG A 7 38.00 -24.50 3.65
N ARG A 8 37.50 -24.03 2.52
CA ARG A 8 38.24 -23.11 1.65
C ARG A 8 38.01 -21.67 2.14
N ARG A 9 39.10 -21.05 2.63
CA ARG A 9 39.16 -19.62 2.91
C ARG A 9 39.36 -18.87 1.59
N VAL A 10 38.46 -17.98 1.27
CA VAL A 10 38.65 -17.02 0.17
C VAL A 10 39.18 -15.73 0.77
N THR A 11 40.40 -15.40 0.43
CA THR A 11 41.07 -14.14 0.80
C THR A 11 40.74 -13.12 -0.30
N ILE A 12 39.98 -12.08 0.01
CA ILE A 12 39.73 -10.95 -0.89
C ILE A 12 40.81 -9.90 -0.59
N LEU A 13 41.67 -9.70 -1.57
CA LEU A 13 42.70 -8.65 -1.57
C LEU A 13 42.04 -7.32 -1.96
N GLY A 14 42.06 -6.35 -1.06
CA GLY A 14 41.56 -5.01 -1.31
C GLY A 14 42.53 -4.22 -2.17
N LEU A 15 42.03 -3.59 -3.21
CA LEU A 15 42.76 -2.59 -4.00
C LEU A 15 42.05 -1.25 -3.81
N THR A 16 42.66 -0.39 -3.00
CA THR A 16 42.25 1.02 -2.83
C THR A 16 42.92 1.85 -3.90
N LEU A 17 42.12 2.43 -4.80
CA LEU A 17 42.61 3.45 -5.72
C LEU A 17 42.04 4.81 -5.32
N GLY A 18 42.87 5.63 -4.71
CA GLY A 18 42.60 7.02 -4.40
C GLY A 18 42.73 7.88 -5.64
N ILE A 19 41.72 8.68 -5.95
CA ILE A 19 41.83 9.78 -6.90
C ILE A 19 41.56 11.09 -6.14
N PHE A 20 42.68 11.85 -5.94
CA PHE A 20 42.65 13.24 -5.51
C PHE A 20 42.33 14.07 -6.76
N VAL A 21 41.27 14.87 -6.77
CA VAL A 21 41.09 15.96 -7.72
C VAL A 21 41.03 17.26 -6.95
N LEU A 22 42.13 17.99 -7.06
CA LEU A 22 42.22 19.41 -6.72
C LEU A 22 41.62 20.20 -7.89
N GLY A 23 40.72 21.14 -7.63
CA GLY A 23 40.16 22.02 -8.66
C GLY A 23 39.62 23.30 -8.06
N MET A 24 40.44 24.24 -7.93
CA MET A 24 40.45 25.71 -8.17
C MET A 24 39.15 26.48 -7.96
N VAL A 25 39.21 27.31 -6.95
CA VAL A 25 38.39 28.49 -6.69
C VAL A 25 38.71 29.56 -7.77
N SER A 26 37.68 30.12 -8.34
CA SER A 26 37.79 31.39 -9.10
C SER A 26 36.65 32.30 -8.67
N ASP A 27 37.00 33.28 -7.83
CA ASP A 27 36.20 34.47 -7.54
C ASP A 27 36.15 35.36 -8.79
N VAL A 28 34.94 35.74 -9.21
CA VAL A 28 34.75 36.88 -10.10
C VAL A 28 33.77 37.85 -9.46
N LEU A 29 34.30 38.95 -8.97
CA LEU A 29 33.60 40.16 -8.57
C LEU A 29 33.28 41.00 -9.82
N ALA A 30 32.02 41.36 -10.01
CA ALA A 30 31.55 42.57 -10.73
C ALA A 30 30.05 42.70 -10.42
N GLY A 31 29.56 43.68 -9.69
CA GLY A 31 29.46 45.06 -10.02
C GLY A 31 28.06 45.39 -10.55
N GLY A 32 27.15 45.84 -9.66
CA GLY A 32 26.03 46.74 -9.73
C GLY A 32 25.19 46.89 -11.01
N LEU A 33 23.87 46.90 -10.76
CA LEU A 33 22.97 47.97 -11.24
C LEU A 33 21.55 47.74 -10.70
N MET A 34 20.99 48.76 -10.09
CA MET A 34 19.62 48.85 -9.57
C MET A 34 18.62 48.68 -10.72
N GLY A 35 17.71 47.69 -10.59
CA GLY A 35 16.54 47.53 -11.41
C GLY A 35 15.32 47.33 -10.53
N HIS A 36 14.46 48.38 -10.40
CA HIS A 36 13.16 48.28 -9.80
C HIS A 36 12.27 47.38 -10.67
N GLY A 37 12.19 46.10 -10.35
CA GLY A 37 11.34 45.10 -11.01
C GLY A 37 10.30 44.55 -10.03
N ARG A 38 9.04 44.82 -10.35
CA ARG A 38 7.82 44.40 -9.69
C ARG A 38 7.96 42.99 -9.12
N ARG A 39 7.69 42.86 -7.81
CA ARG A 39 7.51 41.57 -7.12
C ARG A 39 6.27 40.89 -7.68
N HIS A 40 6.43 40.09 -8.71
CA HIS A 40 5.48 39.04 -9.00
C HIS A 40 5.62 38.02 -7.87
N HIS A 41 4.59 37.88 -7.06
CA HIS A 41 4.43 36.77 -6.15
C HIS A 41 4.47 35.47 -6.94
N LEU A 42 5.65 34.92 -7.13
CA LEU A 42 5.81 33.51 -7.44
C LEU A 42 5.34 32.78 -6.18
N ARG A 43 4.07 32.36 -6.21
CA ARG A 43 3.54 31.40 -5.24
C ARG A 43 4.50 30.23 -5.24
N ASP A 44 5.11 30.04 -4.11
CA ASP A 44 5.91 28.88 -3.73
C ASP A 44 5.18 27.61 -4.15
N PHE A 45 5.59 27.02 -5.26
CA PHE A 45 5.27 25.65 -5.61
C PHE A 45 6.16 24.77 -4.73
N ARG A 46 5.94 24.83 -3.39
CA ARG A 46 6.41 23.77 -2.52
C ARG A 46 5.70 22.51 -2.95
N GLY A 47 6.49 21.64 -3.55
CA GLY A 47 6.07 20.34 -4.01
C GLY A 47 5.26 19.62 -2.94
N HIS A 48 4.00 19.38 -3.24
CA HIS A 48 3.15 18.47 -2.49
C HIS A 48 3.61 17.05 -2.78
N HIS A 49 4.75 16.68 -2.18
CA HIS A 49 5.14 15.28 -2.11
C HIS A 49 4.12 14.55 -1.22
N GLY A 50 3.26 13.75 -1.86
CA GLY A 50 2.63 12.61 -1.20
C GLY A 50 1.61 12.90 -0.11
N GLN A 51 0.73 13.89 -0.28
CA GLN A 51 -0.52 13.90 0.49
C GLN A 51 -1.46 12.89 -0.17
N GLY A 52 -1.44 11.65 0.34
CA GLY A 52 -2.53 10.72 0.08
C GLY A 52 -3.84 11.45 0.39
N PHE A 53 -4.83 11.30 -0.49
CA PHE A 53 -6.13 11.97 -0.35
C PHE A 53 -6.66 11.73 1.07
N ALA A 54 -6.63 12.77 1.91
CA ALA A 54 -7.04 12.74 3.32
C ALA A 54 -8.57 12.74 3.48
N GLY A 55 -9.31 12.30 2.45
CA GLY A 55 -10.76 12.18 2.47
C GLY A 55 -11.21 10.93 3.24
N LYS A 56 -12.43 10.99 3.80
CA LYS A 56 -13.04 9.84 4.48
C LYS A 56 -13.55 8.75 3.51
N GLY A 57 -13.49 8.98 2.20
CA GLY A 57 -14.10 8.11 1.19
C GLY A 57 -15.64 8.16 1.21
N PHE A 58 -16.26 7.46 0.24
CA PHE A 58 -17.72 7.35 0.20
C PHE A 58 -18.22 6.35 1.25
N CYS A 59 -19.28 6.73 1.98
CA CYS A 59 -19.95 5.89 2.97
C CYS A 59 -21.39 6.34 3.18
N PRO A 60 -22.41 5.47 3.12
CA PRO A 60 -22.31 4.06 2.70
C PRO A 60 -22.05 3.93 1.20
N GLN A 61 -21.49 2.76 0.81
CA GLN A 61 -21.30 2.41 -0.61
C GLN A 61 -22.33 1.37 -1.01
N ILE A 62 -23.42 1.83 -1.62
CA ILE A 62 -24.46 0.96 -2.18
C ILE A 62 -24.03 0.55 -3.58
N ARG A 63 -23.68 -0.71 -3.76
CA ARG A 63 -23.34 -1.27 -5.07
C ARG A 63 -23.56 -2.78 -5.09
N ALA A 64 -23.93 -3.29 -6.27
CA ALA A 64 -23.92 -4.71 -6.51
C ALA A 64 -22.46 -5.20 -6.68
N THR A 65 -22.11 -6.27 -5.99
CA THR A 65 -20.85 -7.03 -6.19
C THR A 65 -21.24 -8.48 -6.46
N ALA A 66 -20.40 -9.20 -7.21
CA ALA A 66 -20.58 -10.62 -7.39
C ALA A 66 -20.63 -11.32 -6.01
N GLN A 67 -21.59 -12.20 -5.83
CA GLN A 67 -21.78 -12.92 -4.58
C GLN A 67 -20.96 -14.20 -4.60
N ALA A 68 -20.35 -14.52 -3.46
CA ALA A 68 -19.75 -15.82 -3.24
C ALA A 68 -20.85 -16.89 -3.16
N PRO A 69 -20.55 -18.16 -3.50
CA PRO A 69 -21.43 -19.29 -3.16
C PRO A 69 -21.71 -19.30 -1.66
N ASP A 70 -22.91 -19.76 -1.25
CA ASP A 70 -23.36 -19.69 0.13
C ASP A 70 -22.42 -20.43 1.09
N ASP A 71 -21.91 -21.59 0.69
CA ASP A 71 -20.96 -22.39 1.45
C ASP A 71 -19.62 -21.68 1.72
N ILE A 72 -19.30 -20.67 0.93
CA ILE A 72 -18.12 -19.81 1.12
C ILE A 72 -18.52 -18.52 1.84
N SER A 73 -19.60 -17.89 1.41
CA SER A 73 -20.07 -16.63 1.98
C SER A 73 -20.32 -16.72 3.49
N GLU A 74 -20.84 -17.86 3.96
CA GLU A 74 -21.15 -18.10 5.37
C GLU A 74 -19.94 -18.52 6.22
N LYS A 75 -18.77 -18.76 5.61
CA LYS A 75 -17.57 -19.14 6.35
C LYS A 75 -17.08 -17.99 7.23
N PRO A 76 -16.95 -18.20 8.54
CA PRO A 76 -16.24 -17.26 9.41
C PRO A 76 -14.73 -17.32 9.10
N ASN A 77 -14.01 -16.28 9.48
CA ASN A 77 -12.55 -16.32 9.45
C ASN A 77 -12.05 -17.43 10.42
N PRO A 78 -11.29 -18.42 9.94
CA PRO A 78 -10.82 -19.52 10.78
C PRO A 78 -9.65 -19.14 11.68
N LEU A 79 -9.04 -17.97 11.47
CA LEU A 79 -7.93 -17.49 12.28
C LEU A 79 -8.43 -16.67 13.46
N GLU A 80 -7.85 -16.89 14.65
CA GLU A 80 -8.10 -16.02 15.78
C GLU A 80 -7.41 -14.65 15.56
N PRO A 81 -8.07 -13.54 15.91
CA PRO A 81 -7.54 -12.19 15.68
C PRO A 81 -6.43 -11.83 16.68
N SER A 82 -5.25 -12.42 16.52
CA SER A 82 -4.06 -12.05 17.29
C SER A 82 -3.35 -10.86 16.65
N ARG A 83 -2.45 -10.21 17.41
CA ARG A 83 -1.64 -9.12 16.89
C ARG A 83 -0.79 -9.58 15.69
N GLU A 84 -0.19 -10.75 15.79
CA GLU A 84 0.67 -11.34 14.76
C GLU A 84 -0.11 -11.58 13.46
N VAL A 85 -1.34 -12.07 13.56
CA VAL A 85 -2.23 -12.30 12.42
C VAL A 85 -2.60 -10.98 11.75
N VAL A 86 -2.91 -9.95 12.54
CA VAL A 86 -3.29 -8.63 12.02
C VAL A 86 -2.10 -7.91 11.39
N ASP A 87 -0.91 -7.96 12.01
CA ASP A 87 0.31 -7.33 11.50
C ASP A 87 0.77 -8.02 10.19
N ALA A 88 0.63 -9.34 10.08
CA ALA A 88 0.88 -10.06 8.83
C ALA A 88 -0.10 -9.62 7.72
N GLY A 89 -1.38 -9.48 8.03
CA GLY A 89 -2.38 -8.95 7.11
C GLY A 89 -2.09 -7.50 6.69
N GLU A 90 -1.58 -6.68 7.60
CA GLU A 90 -1.13 -5.32 7.31
C GLU A 90 0.01 -5.32 6.28
N SER A 91 1.06 -6.11 6.51
CA SER A 91 2.21 -6.21 5.60
C SER A 91 1.78 -6.65 4.20
N LEU A 92 0.87 -7.63 4.09
CA LEU A 92 0.29 -8.06 2.81
C LEU A 92 -0.51 -6.93 2.15
N TYR A 93 -1.38 -6.25 2.89
CA TYR A 93 -2.21 -5.15 2.38
C TYR A 93 -1.36 -3.97 1.90
N GLN A 94 -0.32 -3.61 2.65
CA GLN A 94 0.59 -2.51 2.32
C GLN A 94 1.56 -2.88 1.18
N GLY A 95 1.69 -4.16 0.81
CA GLY A 95 2.54 -4.62 -0.27
C GLY A 95 4.02 -4.72 0.10
N ASP A 96 4.32 -4.92 1.38
CA ASP A 96 5.69 -5.07 1.86
C ASP A 96 6.28 -6.42 1.42
N VAL A 97 5.42 -7.41 1.16
CA VAL A 97 5.78 -8.78 0.77
C VAL A 97 5.17 -9.23 -0.57
N GLN A 98 4.42 -8.37 -1.25
CA GLN A 98 3.71 -8.67 -2.50
C GLN A 98 4.02 -7.63 -3.58
N PRO A 99 4.09 -8.01 -4.87
CA PRO A 99 4.35 -7.07 -5.96
C PRO A 99 3.19 -6.09 -6.20
N VAL A 100 1.97 -6.44 -5.77
CA VAL A 100 0.77 -5.59 -5.91
C VAL A 100 0.15 -5.37 -4.54
N ALA A 101 0.13 -4.12 -4.09
CA ALA A 101 -0.41 -3.72 -2.82
C ALA A 101 -1.88 -3.33 -2.92
N CYS A 102 -2.72 -3.81 -2.00
CA CYS A 102 -4.14 -3.44 -1.92
C CYS A 102 -4.33 -1.92 -1.75
N LYS A 103 -3.42 -1.29 -1.00
CA LYS A 103 -3.42 0.17 -0.74
C LYS A 103 -3.39 1.02 -2.00
N ILE A 104 -2.86 0.51 -3.11
CA ILE A 104 -2.76 1.26 -4.37
C ILE A 104 -4.14 1.70 -4.87
N CYS A 105 -5.15 0.83 -4.72
CA CYS A 105 -6.53 1.13 -5.04
C CYS A 105 -7.36 1.51 -3.79
N HIS A 106 -7.21 0.76 -2.70
CA HIS A 106 -8.04 0.94 -1.51
C HIS A 106 -7.56 2.02 -0.54
N GLY A 107 -6.37 2.61 -0.79
CA GLY A 107 -5.75 3.62 0.07
C GLY A 107 -5.03 3.02 1.28
N VAL A 108 -4.01 3.68 1.79
CA VAL A 108 -3.24 3.24 2.97
C VAL A 108 -4.10 3.09 4.23
N ASN A 109 -5.16 3.88 4.31
CA ASN A 109 -6.14 3.86 5.41
C ASN A 109 -7.43 3.11 5.06
N GLY A 110 -7.45 2.35 3.98
CA GLY A 110 -8.61 1.56 3.56
C GLY A 110 -9.84 2.39 3.15
N ASN A 111 -9.69 3.68 2.85
CA ASN A 111 -10.77 4.62 2.58
C ASN A 111 -11.31 4.59 1.12
N GLY A 112 -10.77 3.70 0.28
CA GLY A 112 -11.13 3.59 -1.13
C GLY A 112 -10.55 4.70 -2.03
N LEU A 113 -9.61 5.50 -1.52
CA LEU A 113 -9.00 6.63 -2.21
C LEU A 113 -7.50 6.40 -2.48
N GLY A 114 -7.14 5.19 -2.90
CA GLY A 114 -5.77 4.90 -3.32
C GLY A 114 -5.39 5.65 -4.61
N ILE A 115 -4.10 5.69 -4.89
CA ILE A 115 -3.56 6.41 -6.05
C ILE A 115 -4.14 5.92 -7.39
N MET A 116 -4.52 4.64 -7.47
CA MET A 116 -5.16 4.03 -8.64
C MET A 116 -6.69 4.05 -8.59
N ALA A 117 -7.29 4.61 -7.53
CA ALA A 117 -8.75 4.65 -7.39
C ALA A 117 -9.42 5.61 -8.38
N GLN A 118 -8.68 6.63 -8.82
CA GLN A 118 -9.19 7.64 -9.73
C GLN A 118 -9.51 7.01 -11.09
N GLY A 119 -10.74 7.19 -11.54
CA GLY A 119 -11.23 6.62 -12.80
C GLY A 119 -11.76 5.18 -12.70
N LEU A 120 -11.68 4.52 -11.56
CA LEU A 120 -12.31 3.22 -11.35
C LEU A 120 -13.83 3.42 -11.09
N ASN A 121 -14.65 2.70 -11.84
CA ASN A 121 -16.09 2.64 -11.66
C ASN A 121 -16.57 1.18 -11.62
N PRO A 122 -17.12 0.71 -10.49
CA PRO A 122 -17.30 1.43 -9.22
C PRO A 122 -15.96 1.73 -8.52
N SER A 123 -15.95 2.79 -7.70
CA SER A 123 -14.79 3.13 -6.86
C SER A 123 -14.41 1.97 -5.94
N PRO A 124 -13.14 1.81 -5.55
CA PRO A 124 -12.73 0.78 -4.60
C PRO A 124 -13.51 0.85 -3.28
N ARG A 125 -13.67 -0.30 -2.64
CA ARG A 125 -14.38 -0.40 -1.34
C ARG A 125 -13.68 0.44 -0.28
N ASN A 126 -14.47 1.24 0.44
CA ASN A 126 -14.05 1.92 1.66
C ASN A 126 -14.21 0.97 2.85
N PHE A 127 -13.12 0.38 3.32
CA PHE A 127 -13.13 -0.52 4.47
C PHE A 127 -13.35 0.21 5.80
N GLY A 128 -13.17 1.53 5.84
CA GLY A 128 -13.52 2.35 6.99
C GLY A 128 -15.03 2.60 7.12
N CYS A 129 -15.81 2.35 6.09
CA CYS A 129 -17.27 2.51 6.14
C CYS A 129 -17.91 1.36 6.93
N ARG A 130 -18.23 1.61 8.20
CA ARG A 130 -18.76 0.61 9.11
C ARG A 130 -20.10 0.03 8.60
N GLU A 131 -21.00 0.88 8.16
CA GLU A 131 -22.31 0.50 7.63
C GLU A 131 -22.19 -0.51 6.48
N THR A 132 -21.27 -0.23 5.55
CA THR A 132 -21.01 -1.14 4.43
C THR A 132 -20.31 -2.43 4.87
N MET A 133 -19.32 -2.31 5.76
CA MET A 133 -18.49 -3.47 6.14
C MET A 133 -19.19 -4.45 7.07
N GLN A 134 -20.23 -4.02 7.79
CA GLN A 134 -21.07 -4.91 8.60
C GLN A 134 -21.95 -5.85 7.74
N GLU A 135 -22.30 -5.41 6.52
CA GLU A 135 -23.14 -6.19 5.59
C GLU A 135 -22.35 -7.21 4.76
N VAL A 136 -21.02 -7.18 4.84
CA VAL A 136 -20.15 -8.05 4.04
C VAL A 136 -19.49 -9.08 4.96
N SER A 137 -19.79 -10.36 4.75
CA SER A 137 -19.21 -11.46 5.52
C SER A 137 -17.72 -11.65 5.23
N ASP A 138 -16.99 -12.34 6.11
CA ASP A 138 -15.58 -12.66 5.90
C ASP A 138 -15.40 -13.62 4.73
N GLY A 139 -16.30 -14.59 4.57
CA GLY A 139 -16.29 -15.50 3.43
C GLY A 139 -16.51 -14.77 2.10
N GLN A 140 -17.38 -13.76 2.06
CA GLN A 140 -17.57 -12.91 0.89
C GLN A 140 -16.29 -12.12 0.58
N LEU A 141 -15.62 -11.56 1.58
CA LEU A 141 -14.32 -10.87 1.40
C LEU A 141 -13.25 -11.84 0.89
N PHE A 142 -13.20 -13.04 1.45
CA PHE A 142 -12.26 -14.09 1.03
C PHE A 142 -12.45 -14.42 -0.46
N TRP A 143 -13.71 -14.66 -0.86
CA TRP A 143 -14.02 -15.02 -2.23
C TRP A 143 -13.65 -13.92 -3.21
N ILE A 144 -13.96 -12.65 -2.90
CA ILE A 144 -13.61 -11.50 -3.74
C ILE A 144 -12.09 -11.32 -3.88
N ILE A 145 -11.33 -11.48 -2.81
CA ILE A 145 -9.87 -11.38 -2.89
C ILE A 145 -9.32 -12.49 -3.78
N ARG A 146 -9.80 -13.73 -3.59
CA ARG A 146 -9.36 -14.90 -4.35
C ARG A 146 -9.67 -14.80 -5.84
N ASN A 147 -10.88 -14.35 -6.18
CA ASN A 147 -11.41 -14.44 -7.54
C ASN A 147 -11.45 -13.08 -8.28
N GLY A 148 -11.17 -11.99 -7.56
CA GLY A 148 -11.42 -10.65 -8.07
C GLY A 148 -12.89 -10.25 -7.96
N SER A 149 -13.21 -9.04 -8.43
CA SER A 149 -14.59 -8.54 -8.44
C SER A 149 -15.03 -8.32 -9.89
N PRO A 150 -15.75 -9.27 -10.50
CA PRO A 150 -16.24 -9.15 -11.87
C PRO A 150 -17.01 -7.85 -12.11
N GLY A 151 -16.77 -7.22 -13.25
CA GLY A 151 -17.39 -5.91 -13.58
C GLY A 151 -16.72 -4.71 -12.90
N THR A 152 -15.60 -4.90 -12.21
CA THR A 152 -14.82 -3.84 -11.56
C THR A 152 -13.34 -3.93 -11.94
N GLY A 153 -12.54 -2.94 -11.54
CA GLY A 153 -11.08 -2.97 -11.72
C GLY A 153 -10.32 -3.83 -10.71
N MET A 154 -10.98 -4.57 -9.81
CA MET A 154 -10.31 -5.40 -8.81
C MET A 154 -9.92 -6.76 -9.39
N PRO A 155 -8.61 -7.07 -9.53
CA PRO A 155 -8.14 -8.35 -10.05
C PRO A 155 -8.25 -9.48 -9.02
N ALA A 156 -8.09 -10.73 -9.49
CA ALA A 156 -7.94 -11.90 -8.64
C ALA A 156 -6.52 -12.00 -8.08
N PHE A 157 -6.38 -12.29 -6.79
CA PHE A 157 -5.09 -12.49 -6.12
C PHE A 157 -4.79 -13.98 -5.92
N LYS A 158 -4.59 -14.68 -7.02
CA LYS A 158 -4.38 -16.15 -7.02
C LYS A 158 -3.05 -16.60 -6.41
N SER A 159 -2.08 -15.69 -6.31
CA SER A 159 -0.78 -15.95 -5.69
C SER A 159 -0.85 -16.02 -4.16
N LEU A 160 -1.85 -15.42 -3.56
CA LEU A 160 -2.06 -15.50 -2.11
C LEU A 160 -2.58 -16.89 -1.73
N ASN A 161 -2.04 -17.48 -0.67
CA ASN A 161 -2.62 -18.67 -0.05
C ASN A 161 -3.84 -18.29 0.83
N ASP A 162 -4.58 -19.30 1.29
CA ASP A 162 -5.81 -19.06 2.06
C ASP A 162 -5.53 -18.35 3.38
N GLN A 163 -4.45 -18.72 4.07
CA GLN A 163 -4.07 -18.10 5.34
C GLN A 163 -3.75 -16.60 5.16
N GLU A 164 -3.03 -16.24 4.11
CA GLU A 164 -2.72 -14.85 3.79
C GLU A 164 -3.98 -14.02 3.53
N ILE A 165 -4.96 -14.59 2.82
CA ILE A 165 -6.24 -13.90 2.60
C ILE A 165 -6.98 -13.69 3.92
N TRP A 166 -7.02 -14.69 4.79
CA TRP A 166 -7.68 -14.58 6.10
C TRP A 166 -6.99 -13.56 7.02
N GLN A 167 -5.65 -13.45 6.95
CA GLN A 167 -4.88 -12.42 7.66
C GLN A 167 -5.24 -11.02 7.14
N ILE A 168 -5.29 -10.84 5.81
CA ILE A 168 -5.73 -9.58 5.21
C ILE A 168 -7.13 -9.19 5.70
N ILE A 169 -8.08 -10.13 5.77
CA ILE A 169 -9.45 -9.86 6.22
C ILE A 169 -9.47 -9.34 7.66
N HIS A 170 -8.70 -9.90 8.58
CA HIS A 170 -8.56 -9.36 9.93
C HIS A 170 -8.06 -7.92 9.94
N TYR A 171 -7.08 -7.61 9.10
CA TYR A 171 -6.61 -6.24 8.95
C TYR A 171 -7.69 -5.31 8.37
N LEU A 172 -8.45 -5.75 7.35
CA LEU A 172 -9.55 -4.96 6.79
C LEU A 172 -10.62 -4.62 7.84
N ARG A 173 -10.95 -5.55 8.74
CA ARG A 173 -11.92 -5.33 9.83
C ARG A 173 -11.47 -4.24 10.79
N LYS A 174 -10.17 -4.07 11.00
CA LYS A 174 -9.59 -3.02 11.85
C LYS A 174 -9.98 -1.61 11.38
N PHE A 175 -10.06 -1.36 10.07
CA PHE A 175 -10.43 -0.05 9.54
C PHE A 175 -11.83 0.40 9.95
N SER A 176 -12.81 -0.51 9.97
CA SER A 176 -14.20 -0.19 10.35
C SER A 176 -14.40 -0.08 11.87
N GLN A 177 -13.50 -0.64 12.67
CA GLN A 177 -13.57 -0.59 14.15
C GLN A 177 -13.07 0.75 14.70
N HIS A 178 -12.14 1.41 14.02
CA HIS A 178 -11.51 2.66 14.48
C HIS A 178 -12.28 3.94 14.13
N GLN A 179 -13.37 3.86 13.37
CA GLN A 179 -14.23 5.00 13.10
C GLN A 179 -15.10 5.27 14.35
N LYS A 180 -14.57 6.06 15.31
CA LYS A 180 -15.39 6.67 16.37
C LYS A 180 -16.42 7.60 15.72
N LYS A 181 -17.70 7.50 16.17
CA LYS A 181 -18.77 8.42 15.82
C LYS A 181 -18.38 9.87 16.07
#